data_b4b3fbd0d264c2c24dfe9b877f0e983b
#
_entry.id   b4b3fbd0d264c2c24dfe9b877f0e983b
#
_cell.length_a   1.000
_cell.length_b   1.000
_cell.length_c   1.000
_cell.angle_alpha   90.00
_cell.angle_beta   90.00
_cell.angle_gamma   90.00
#
_symmetry.space_group_name_H-M   'P 1'
#
loop_
_entity.id
_entity.type
_entity.pdbx_description
1 polymer ?
#
loop_
_entity_poly.entity_id
_entity_poly.type
_entity_poly.pdbx_seq_one_letter_code
_entity_poly.pdbx_strand_id
1 'polypeptide(L)' 'MATVNIGNIKFTWQGAYNSSTAYAIDDIVSYNGSSYVCILASTGNLPTNTTYWNVMAQGGADITT' A
#
# COMPACT_ATOMS: atom_id res chain seq x y z
N MET A 1 -6.12 14.71 12.41
CA MET A 1 -6.07 13.73 11.97
C MET A 1 -6.00 12.74 12.79
N ALA A 2 -6.48 12.00 12.65
CA ALA A 2 -6.54 11.09 13.42
C ALA A 2 -5.55 10.25 13.23
N THR A 3 -4.87 10.04 14.11
CA THR A 3 -3.98 9.27 13.99
C THR A 3 -4.40 8.00 14.37
N VAL A 4 -4.36 7.09 13.68
CA VAL A 4 -4.77 5.92 14.04
C VAL A 4 -3.67 5.26 14.59
N ASN A 5 -3.55 5.17 15.77
CA ASN A 5 -2.51 4.57 16.30
C ASN A 5 -2.81 3.16 16.50
N ILE A 6 -2.34 2.33 15.74
CA ILE A 6 -2.62 1.02 15.89
C ILE A 6 -1.50 0.35 16.51
N GLY A 7 -1.01 0.79 17.46
CA GLY A 7 0.00 0.13 18.19
C GLY A 7 1.33 0.24 17.55
N ASN A 8 1.99 -0.82 17.31
CA ASN A 8 3.30 -0.75 16.76
C ASN A 8 3.38 -0.88 15.27
N ILE A 9 2.30 -0.79 14.59
CA ILE A 9 2.34 -0.94 13.16
C ILE A 9 2.96 0.26 12.53
N LYS A 10 3.92 0.08 11.68
CA LYS A 10 4.52 1.17 10.99
C LYS A 10 4.46 0.90 9.54
N PHE A 11 3.94 1.81 8.77
CA PHE A 11 3.89 1.67 7.34
C PHE A 11 5.12 2.35 6.73
N THR A 12 5.64 1.77 5.67
CA THR A 12 6.79 2.33 4.99
C THR A 12 6.40 2.74 3.58
N TRP A 13 6.59 4.01 3.26
CA TRP A 13 6.27 4.51 1.92
C TRP A 13 7.38 4.12 0.98
N GLN A 14 7.04 3.37 -0.04
CA GLN A 14 8.02 2.89 -1.00
C GLN A 14 7.96 3.61 -2.34
N GLY A 15 7.03 4.50 -2.52
CA GLY A 15 6.90 5.22 -3.79
C GLY A 15 6.06 4.45 -4.79
N ALA A 16 6.30 4.71 -6.06
CA ALA A 16 5.53 4.04 -7.10
C ALA A 16 5.85 2.56 -7.14
N TYR A 17 4.85 1.75 -7.43
CA TYR A 17 5.04 0.32 -7.50
C TYR A 17 6.08 -0.03 -8.57
N ASN A 18 6.94 -0.97 -8.25
CA ASN A 18 7.95 -1.42 -9.18
C ASN A 18 7.96 -2.95 -9.16
N SER A 19 7.80 -3.56 -10.31
CA SER A 19 7.68 -5.02 -10.37
C SER A 19 8.97 -5.75 -10.03
N SER A 20 10.07 -5.05 -9.95
CA SER A 20 11.34 -5.68 -9.63
C SER A 20 11.69 -5.56 -8.15
N THR A 21 10.91 -4.86 -7.40
CA THR A 21 11.20 -4.63 -6.00
C THR A 21 10.53 -5.68 -5.13
N ALA A 22 11.24 -6.16 -4.13
CA ALA A 22 10.65 -7.07 -3.17
C ALA A 22 9.98 -6.24 -2.09
N TYR A 23 8.70 -6.43 -1.90
CA TYR A 23 7.96 -5.67 -0.90
C TYR A 23 7.67 -6.53 0.31
N ALA A 24 7.64 -5.90 1.46
CA ALA A 24 7.34 -6.57 2.71
C ALA A 24 6.00 -6.10 3.24
N ILE A 25 5.47 -6.79 4.19
CA ILE A 25 4.21 -6.40 4.80
C ILE A 25 4.32 -4.99 5.32
N ASP A 26 3.28 -4.23 5.13
CA ASP A 26 3.18 -2.83 5.54
C ASP A 26 3.93 -1.84 4.65
N ASP A 27 4.49 -2.29 3.54
CA ASP A 27 5.02 -1.36 2.57
C ASP A 27 3.86 -0.75 1.80
N ILE A 28 3.93 0.54 1.53
CA ILE A 28 2.90 1.24 0.79
C ILE A 28 3.45 1.73 -0.51
N VAL A 29 2.71 1.52 -1.57
CA VAL A 29 3.10 1.98 -2.90
C VAL A 29 1.98 2.74 -3.55
N SER A 30 2.31 3.55 -4.54
CA SER A 30 1.31 4.15 -5.38
C SER A 30 1.23 3.37 -6.68
N TYR A 31 0.05 3.23 -7.24
CA TYR A 31 -0.10 2.52 -8.48
C TYR A 31 -1.38 3.01 -9.14
N ASN A 32 -1.25 3.48 -10.37
CA ASN A 32 -2.40 3.92 -11.15
C ASN A 32 -3.28 4.90 -10.39
N GLY A 33 -2.68 5.80 -9.67
CA GLY A 33 -3.43 6.84 -8.98
C GLY A 33 -3.97 6.47 -7.61
N SER A 34 -3.71 5.27 -7.16
CA SER A 34 -4.21 4.81 -5.87
C SER A 34 -3.04 4.38 -4.99
N SER A 35 -3.27 4.25 -3.71
CA SER A 35 -2.25 3.77 -2.78
C SER A 35 -2.65 2.41 -2.26
N TYR A 36 -1.67 1.53 -2.15
CA TYR A 36 -1.90 0.16 -1.71
C TYR A 36 -0.91 -0.21 -0.62
N VAL A 37 -1.33 -1.08 0.28
CA VAL A 37 -0.46 -1.57 1.32
C VAL A 37 -0.23 -3.05 1.12
N CYS A 38 1.01 -3.47 1.28
CA CYS A 38 1.37 -4.85 1.09
C CYS A 38 0.93 -5.67 2.30
N ILE A 39 0.23 -6.76 2.05
CA ILE A 39 -0.24 -7.61 3.14
C ILE A 39 0.39 -8.99 3.09
N LEU A 40 1.17 -9.26 2.07
CA LEU A 40 1.89 -10.52 1.99
C LEU A 40 3.17 -10.24 1.18
N ALA A 41 4.30 -10.46 1.75
CA ALA A 41 5.56 -10.13 1.10
C ALA A 41 5.67 -10.83 -0.24
N SER A 42 6.06 -10.11 -1.26
CA SER A 42 6.18 -10.68 -2.59
C SER A 42 6.94 -9.76 -3.52
N THR A 43 7.26 -10.28 -4.69
CA THR A 43 7.92 -9.52 -5.74
C THR A 43 7.19 -9.80 -7.02
N GLY A 44 6.92 -8.77 -7.79
CA GLY A 44 6.31 -8.98 -9.12
C GLY A 44 4.80 -9.14 -9.12
N ASN A 45 4.13 -8.89 -8.01
CA ASN A 45 2.69 -9.00 -7.96
C ASN A 45 2.08 -7.62 -7.94
N LEU A 46 1.18 -7.35 -8.87
CA LEU A 46 0.60 -6.04 -8.98
C LEU A 46 -0.21 -5.66 -7.76
N PRO A 47 -0.26 -4.39 -7.43
CA PRO A 47 -1.04 -3.94 -6.27
C PRO A 47 -2.52 -4.23 -6.36
N THR A 48 -3.01 -4.55 -7.55
CA THR A 48 -4.41 -4.90 -7.69
C THR A 48 -4.66 -6.36 -7.34
N ASN A 49 -3.60 -7.12 -7.05
CA ASN A 49 -3.76 -8.50 -6.65
C ASN A 49 -4.08 -8.54 -5.17
N THR A 50 -5.31 -8.82 -4.85
CA THR A 50 -5.79 -8.73 -3.47
C THR A 50 -5.23 -9.80 -2.54
N THR A 51 -4.50 -10.78 -3.08
CA THR A 51 -3.84 -11.76 -2.24
C THR A 51 -2.64 -11.12 -1.55
N TYR A 52 -2.00 -10.14 -2.21
CA TYR A 52 -0.80 -9.55 -1.70
C TYR A 52 -0.95 -8.10 -1.25
N TRP A 53 -2.01 -7.44 -1.68
CA TRP A 53 -2.17 -6.01 -1.43
C TRP A 53 -3.59 -5.65 -1.04
N ASN A 54 -3.73 -4.60 -0.25
CA ASN A 54 -5.03 -4.02 0.03
C ASN A 54 -4.98 -2.59 -0.41
N VAL A 55 -6.08 -2.07 -0.91
CA VAL A 55 -6.12 -0.68 -1.31
C VAL A 55 -6.21 0.15 -0.04
N MET A 56 -5.39 1.19 0.03
CA MET A 56 -5.44 2.09 1.14
C MET A 56 -6.20 3.33 0.80
N ALA A 57 -5.96 3.92 -0.37
CA ALA A 57 -6.66 5.11 -0.79
C ALA A 57 -6.82 5.03 -2.28
N GLN A 58 -8.04 5.18 -2.77
CA GLN A 58 -8.28 5.07 -4.18
C GLN A 58 -8.09 6.39 -4.84
N GLY A 59 -7.49 6.35 -6.02
CA GLY A 59 -7.27 7.56 -6.76
C GLY A 59 -8.59 8.18 -7.10
N GLY A 60 -8.67 9.42 -6.97
CA GLY A 60 -9.87 10.14 -7.25
C GLY A 60 -10.85 10.16 -6.11
N ALA A 61 -10.68 9.35 -5.14
CA ALA A 61 -11.60 9.33 -4.07
C ALA A 61 -11.10 10.25 -3.05
N ASP A 62 -11.96 11.02 -2.49
CA ASP A 62 -11.53 11.92 -1.61
C ASP A 62 -11.54 11.40 -0.32
N ILE A 63 -10.54 11.25 0.32
CA ILE A 63 -10.58 10.73 1.50
C ILE A 63 -10.60 11.62 2.49
N THR A 64 -10.87 12.59 2.40
CA THR A 64 -10.85 13.42 3.36
C THR A 64 -11.56 13.12 4.29
N THR A 65 -11.66 13.01 4.82
CA THR A 65 -12.39 12.76 5.62
C THR A 65 -12.24 13.13 6.41
#